data_8d1f5d0465959105c431455f09aabf1e
#
_entry.id   8d1f5d0465959105c431455f09aabf1e
#
_cell.length_a   1.000
_cell.length_b   1.000
_cell.length_c   1.000
_cell.angle_alpha   90.00
_cell.angle_beta   90.00
_cell.angle_gamma   90.00
#
_symmetry.space_group_name_H-M   'P 1'
#
loop_
_entity.id
_entity.type
_entity.pdbx_description
1 polymer ?
#
loop_
_entity_poly.entity_id
_entity_poly.type
_entity_poly.pdbx_seq_one_letter_code
_entity_poly.pdbx_strand_id
1 'polypeptide(L)' 'MSDKVTYFVVQPFETAQDGRLIAKPPLQAPTARAALRRAEALAAGGGALAFSRSGDLSSGDFDDAVILGSFGTVPADDDD' A
#
# COMPACT_ATOMS: atom_id res chain seq x y z
N MET A 1 8.06 25.83 10.84
CA MET A 1 7.89 24.45 11.19
C MET A 1 7.29 23.71 10.07
N SER A 2 7.77 22.51 9.80
CA SER A 2 7.23 21.77 8.70
C SER A 2 6.07 20.92 9.19
N ASP A 3 5.05 20.75 8.35
CA ASP A 3 3.92 19.92 8.66
C ASP A 3 4.12 18.57 7.99
N LYS A 4 5.24 17.96 8.27
CA LYS A 4 5.57 16.68 7.67
C LYS A 4 4.76 15.57 8.26
N VAL A 5 4.14 14.75 7.42
CA VAL A 5 3.34 13.61 7.86
C VAL A 5 3.76 12.38 7.10
N THR A 6 3.53 11.22 7.69
CA THR A 6 3.75 9.95 7.02
C THR A 6 2.47 9.13 7.15
N TYR A 7 2.00 8.65 6.01
CA TYR A 7 0.83 7.77 5.97
C TYR A 7 1.29 6.35 5.70
N PHE A 8 0.68 5.40 6.38
CA PHE A 8 0.93 3.97 6.13
C PHE A 8 -0.34 3.40 5.51
N VAL A 9 -0.21 2.79 4.34
CA VAL A 9 -1.35 2.42 3.53
C VAL A 9 -1.24 0.96 3.11
N VAL A 10 -2.38 0.30 3.04
CA VAL A 10 -2.48 -1.05 2.53
C VAL A 10 -3.34 -1.02 1.29
N GLN A 11 -2.82 -1.52 0.20
CA GLN A 11 -3.56 -1.63 -1.05
C GLN A 11 -3.84 -3.10 -1.32
N PRO A 12 -5.07 -3.57 -1.09
CA PRO A 12 -5.39 -4.97 -1.36
C PRO A 12 -5.76 -5.16 -2.83
N PHE A 13 -5.56 -6.39 -3.30
CA PHE A 13 -5.94 -6.79 -4.65
C PHE A 13 -6.70 -8.11 -4.58
N GLU A 14 -7.71 -8.23 -5.42
CA GLU A 14 -8.48 -9.46 -5.50
C GLU A 14 -8.26 -10.05 -6.86
N THR A 15 -8.14 -11.36 -6.97
CA THR A 15 -7.98 -12.02 -8.25
C THR A 15 -9.36 -12.38 -8.79
N ALA A 16 -9.69 -11.85 -9.95
CA ALA A 16 -10.94 -12.18 -10.61
C ALA A 16 -10.87 -13.56 -11.24
N GLN A 17 -12.03 -14.08 -11.66
CA GLN A 17 -12.07 -15.41 -12.22
C GLN A 17 -11.24 -15.54 -13.49
N ASP A 18 -11.08 -14.48 -14.24
CA ASP A 18 -10.29 -14.52 -15.48
C ASP A 18 -8.81 -14.24 -15.20
N GLY A 19 -8.39 -14.17 -13.95
CA GLY A 19 -6.99 -13.96 -13.59
C GLY A 19 -6.58 -12.53 -13.45
N ARG A 20 -7.44 -11.57 -13.72
CA ARG A 20 -7.07 -10.17 -13.57
C ARG A 20 -7.00 -9.79 -12.11
N LEU A 21 -6.10 -8.88 -11.78
CA LEU A 21 -6.02 -8.33 -10.44
C LEU A 21 -6.89 -7.08 -10.38
N ILE A 22 -7.75 -7.03 -9.38
CA ILE A 22 -8.64 -5.90 -9.18
C ILE A 22 -8.23 -5.20 -7.91
N ALA A 23 -7.90 -3.91 -8.02
CA ALA A 23 -7.54 -3.12 -6.84
C ALA A 23 -8.78 -2.86 -6.01
N LYS A 24 -8.69 -3.14 -4.72
CA LYS A 24 -9.77 -2.85 -3.78
C LYS A 24 -9.49 -1.49 -3.14
N PRO A 25 -10.44 -0.90 -2.44
CA PRO A 25 -10.19 0.38 -1.80
C PRO A 25 -9.02 0.30 -0.82
N PRO A 26 -8.12 1.27 -0.85
CA PRO A 26 -6.99 1.25 0.06
C PRO A 26 -7.41 1.55 1.50
N LEU A 27 -6.61 1.07 2.44
CA LEU A 27 -6.87 1.26 3.86
C LEU A 27 -5.68 1.95 4.49
N GLN A 28 -5.93 2.84 5.42
CA GLN A 28 -4.87 3.50 6.14
C GLN A 28 -4.62 2.79 7.45
N ALA A 29 -3.38 2.64 7.84
CA ALA A 29 -2.99 2.01 9.09
C ALA A 29 -2.21 3.00 9.94
N PRO A 30 -2.21 2.83 11.26
CA PRO A 30 -1.54 3.81 12.13
C PRO A 30 -0.02 3.67 12.18
N THR A 31 0.52 2.51 11.85
CA THR A 31 1.96 2.29 11.88
C THR A 31 2.38 1.39 10.74
N ALA A 32 3.67 1.34 10.47
CA ALA A 32 4.21 0.43 9.45
C ALA A 32 3.91 -1.02 9.81
N ARG A 33 4.06 -1.37 11.08
CA ARG A 33 3.81 -2.73 11.54
C ARG A 33 2.33 -3.11 11.34
N ALA A 34 1.42 -2.19 11.66
CA ALA A 34 -0.01 -2.44 11.47
C ALA A 34 -0.33 -2.59 9.99
N ALA A 35 0.30 -1.79 9.14
CA ALA A 35 0.09 -1.90 7.69
C ALA A 35 0.55 -3.27 7.19
N LEU A 36 1.71 -3.74 7.64
CA LEU A 36 2.22 -5.04 7.23
C LEU A 36 1.32 -6.18 7.69
N ARG A 37 0.85 -6.11 8.93
CA ARG A 37 -0.03 -7.14 9.43
C ARG A 37 -1.34 -7.17 8.69
N ARG A 38 -1.90 -6.02 8.40
CA ARG A 38 -3.16 -5.92 7.68
C ARG A 38 -3.00 -6.43 6.26
N ALA A 39 -1.88 -6.08 5.63
CA ALA A 39 -1.61 -6.52 4.26
C ALA A 39 -1.49 -8.04 4.20
N GLU A 40 -0.82 -8.63 5.17
CA GLU A 40 -0.66 -10.07 5.21
C GLU A 40 -2.02 -10.75 5.35
N ALA A 41 -2.88 -10.24 6.21
CA ALA A 41 -4.20 -10.81 6.41
C ALA A 41 -5.07 -10.67 5.17
N LEU A 42 -5.00 -9.52 4.50
CA LEU A 42 -5.84 -9.29 3.34
C LEU A 42 -5.33 -10.03 2.11
N ALA A 43 -4.10 -10.47 2.11
CA ALA A 43 -3.54 -11.18 0.98
C ALA A 43 -4.20 -12.53 0.76
N ALA A 44 -4.93 -13.05 1.73
CA ALA A 44 -5.66 -14.30 1.56
C ALA A 44 -6.66 -14.23 0.41
N GLY A 45 -7.16 -13.05 0.06
CA GLY A 45 -8.08 -12.90 -1.06
C GLY A 45 -7.42 -12.68 -2.40
N GLY A 46 -6.11 -12.65 -2.46
CA GLY A 46 -5.38 -12.42 -3.70
C GLY A 46 -4.01 -11.87 -3.42
N GLY A 47 -3.91 -10.62 -3.01
CA GLY A 47 -2.64 -10.01 -2.67
C GLY A 47 -2.83 -8.69 -1.97
N ALA A 48 -1.78 -8.16 -1.41
CA ALA A 48 -1.83 -6.85 -0.77
C ALA A 48 -0.44 -6.25 -0.71
N LEU A 49 -0.40 -4.92 -0.80
CA LEU A 49 0.82 -4.18 -0.77
C LEU A 49 0.75 -3.19 0.37
N ALA A 50 1.76 -3.16 1.21
CA ALA A 50 1.86 -2.15 2.26
C ALA A 50 2.92 -1.15 1.88
N PHE A 51 2.62 0.13 2.01
CA PHE A 51 3.59 1.17 1.67
C PHE A 51 3.39 2.38 2.57
N SER A 52 4.40 3.23 2.61
CA SER A 52 4.30 4.49 3.31
C SER A 52 4.49 5.63 2.33
N ARG A 53 3.93 6.75 2.68
CA ARG A 53 4.09 7.96 1.88
C ARG A 53 4.24 9.13 2.82
N SER A 54 5.28 9.91 2.62
CA SER A 54 5.56 11.06 3.47
C SER A 54 5.48 12.33 2.66
N GLY A 55 5.06 13.38 3.28
CA GLY A 55 4.97 14.67 2.60
C GLY A 55 4.75 15.81 3.55
N ASP A 56 4.68 16.99 2.96
CA ASP A 56 4.52 18.21 3.71
C ASP A 56 3.13 18.78 3.40
N LEU A 57 2.29 18.83 4.40
CA LEU A 57 0.92 19.31 4.21
C LEU A 57 0.87 20.78 3.84
N SER A 58 1.84 21.56 4.28
CA SER A 58 1.81 22.98 4.01
C SER A 58 2.17 23.30 2.56
N SER A 59 3.02 22.52 1.94
CA SER A 59 3.38 22.74 0.55
C SER A 59 2.67 21.82 -0.42
N GLY A 60 2.14 20.71 0.07
CA GLY A 60 1.51 19.72 -0.78
C GLY A 60 2.48 18.79 -1.47
N ASP A 61 3.78 18.89 -1.14
CA ASP A 61 4.78 18.07 -1.78
C ASP A 61 4.92 16.74 -1.07
N PHE A 62 4.71 15.65 -1.77
CA PHE A 62 4.83 14.31 -1.21
C PHE A 62 5.93 13.54 -1.91
N ASP A 63 6.67 12.77 -1.14
CA ASP A 63 7.73 11.92 -1.66
C ASP A 63 7.13 10.69 -2.32
N ASP A 64 7.92 9.96 -3.06
CA ASP A 64 7.49 8.71 -3.66
C ASP A 64 7.15 7.70 -2.56
N ALA A 65 6.25 6.81 -2.85
CA ALA A 65 5.87 5.78 -1.90
C ALA A 65 7.04 4.83 -1.64
N VAL A 66 7.16 4.40 -0.39
CA VAL A 66 8.17 3.43 0.00
C VAL A 66 7.45 2.12 0.29
N ILE A 67 7.80 1.08 -0.44
CA ILE A 67 7.17 -0.22 -0.26
C ILE A 67 7.68 -0.85 1.02
N LEU A 68 6.78 -1.18 1.92
CA LEU A 68 7.12 -1.83 3.17
C LEU A 68 7.10 -3.35 3.03
N GLY A 69 6.21 -3.87 2.22
CA GLY A 69 6.13 -5.29 1.96
C GLY A 69 5.02 -5.61 0.99
N SER A 70 5.11 -6.76 0.36
CA SER A 70 4.05 -7.23 -0.52
C SER A 70 3.77 -8.69 -0.19
N PHE A 71 2.52 -9.08 -0.26
CA PHE A 71 2.06 -10.39 0.12
C PHE A 71 1.13 -10.95 -0.95
N GLY A 72 1.26 -12.21 -1.25
CA GLY A 72 0.40 -12.84 -2.26
C GLY A 72 0.70 -12.31 -3.65
N THR A 73 -0.33 -12.24 -4.48
CA THR A 73 -0.16 -11.81 -5.86
C THR A 73 -0.44 -10.32 -5.96
N VAL A 74 0.56 -9.56 -6.33
CA VAL A 74 0.42 -8.12 -6.55
C VAL A 74 0.88 -7.79 -7.94
N PRO A 75 0.46 -6.67 -8.53
CA PRO A 75 0.91 -6.31 -9.86
C PRO A 75 2.43 -6.16 -9.88
N ALA A 76 3.04 -6.66 -10.92
CA ALA A 76 4.47 -6.53 -11.06
C ALA A 76 4.81 -5.10 -11.36
N ASP A 77 5.91 -4.65 -10.77
CA ASP A 77 6.35 -3.37 -11.02
C ASP A 77 7.21 -3.48 -12.16
N ASP A 78 6.79 -3.29 -13.34
CA ASP A 78 7.42 -3.58 -14.43
C ASP A 78 8.27 -2.62 -14.88
N ASP A 79 9.21 -2.27 -14.33
CA ASP A 79 9.97 -1.32 -14.81
C ASP A 79 11.09 -1.78 -15.40
N ASP A 80 11.21 -2.65 -16.08
CA ASP A 80 12.35 -2.98 -16.71
C ASP A 80 12.38 -2.70 -18.03
#